data_c4122af913182dd3774a538b39801083
#
_entry.id   c4122af913182dd3774a538b39801083
#
_cell.length_a   1.000
_cell.length_b   1.000
_cell.length_c   1.000
_cell.angle_alpha   90.00
_cell.angle_beta   90.00
_cell.angle_gamma   90.00
#
_symmetry.space_group_name_H-M   'P 1'
#
loop_
_entity.id
_entity.type
_entity.pdbx_description
1 polymer ?
#
loop_
_entity_poly.entity_id
_entity_poly.type
_entity_poly.pdbx_seq_one_letter_code
_entity_poly.pdbx_strand_id
1 'polypeptide(L)'
;MIEIQQLNADAVQSVIPELAVMLQASVSQGASIGFIMPFSLEQAQAFWHRLLPAIERGERVLLVARDAGRVVGTVQLLLDMPDNGRHRAEVVKLMVHPDARRQGIARNLMLQVERKAIELQRHLLVLDTLTGDTAEGMYHRLGFQLAGSIPQYARASQSSALDVTSYMYKLL
;
A
#
# COMPACT_ATOMS: atom_id res chain seq x y z
N MET A 1 20.55 1.65 7.16
CA MET A 1 20.34 1.97 5.71
C MET A 1 19.06 1.29 5.29
N ILE A 2 18.16 2.03 4.64
CA ILE A 2 16.86 1.48 4.20
C ILE A 2 17.09 0.62 2.95
N GLU A 3 16.69 -0.64 3.05
CA GLU A 3 16.70 -1.60 1.94
C GLU A 3 15.27 -1.91 1.52
N ILE A 4 15.00 -1.94 0.20
CA ILE A 4 13.69 -2.31 -0.32
C ILE A 4 13.82 -3.62 -1.09
N GLN A 5 12.98 -4.57 -0.78
CA GLN A 5 12.98 -5.89 -1.40
C GLN A 5 11.56 -6.37 -1.69
N GLN A 6 11.42 -7.15 -2.76
CA GLN A 6 10.22 -7.91 -3.02
C GLN A 6 10.25 -9.22 -2.21
N LEU A 7 9.14 -9.56 -1.59
CA LEU A 7 8.99 -10.82 -0.85
C LEU A 7 8.12 -11.81 -1.64
N ASN A 8 8.54 -13.07 -1.69
CA ASN A 8 7.69 -14.20 -2.08
C ASN A 8 6.78 -14.62 -0.92
N ALA A 9 5.87 -15.56 -1.14
CA ALA A 9 4.88 -15.99 -0.14
C ALA A 9 5.54 -16.51 1.15
N ASP A 10 6.58 -17.34 1.06
CA ASP A 10 7.29 -17.89 2.23
C ASP A 10 7.97 -16.80 3.05
N ALA A 11 8.63 -15.86 2.36
CA ALA A 11 9.26 -14.72 3.02
C ALA A 11 8.23 -13.80 3.67
N VAL A 12 7.07 -13.57 3.03
CA VAL A 12 5.95 -12.82 3.64
C VAL A 12 5.47 -13.54 4.90
N GLN A 13 5.24 -14.86 4.83
CA GLN A 13 4.78 -15.64 5.98
C GLN A 13 5.70 -15.48 7.18
N SER A 14 7.01 -15.46 6.97
CA SER A 14 8.01 -15.32 8.04
C SER A 14 7.98 -13.94 8.74
N VAL A 15 7.48 -12.90 8.06
CA VAL A 15 7.45 -11.51 8.58
C VAL A 15 6.03 -11.02 8.90
N ILE A 16 5.02 -11.89 8.83
CA ILE A 16 3.64 -11.53 9.19
C ILE A 16 3.55 -10.86 10.57
N PRO A 17 4.26 -11.33 11.61
CA PRO A 17 4.20 -10.65 12.91
C PRO A 17 4.61 -9.16 12.85
N GLU A 18 5.68 -8.84 12.12
CA GLU A 18 6.15 -7.45 11.94
C GLU A 18 5.16 -6.62 11.10
N LEU A 19 4.69 -7.19 10.00
CA LEU A 19 3.70 -6.56 9.12
C LEU A 19 2.37 -6.29 9.86
N ALA A 20 1.94 -7.21 10.72
CA ALA A 20 0.70 -7.07 11.49
C ALA A 20 0.82 -5.95 12.54
N VAL A 21 1.93 -5.86 13.24
CA VAL A 21 2.21 -4.77 14.19
C VAL A 21 2.18 -3.42 13.48
N MET A 22 2.85 -3.31 12.32
CA MET A 22 2.86 -2.08 11.53
C MET A 22 1.46 -1.70 11.03
N LEU A 23 0.68 -2.67 10.56
CA LEU A 23 -0.69 -2.45 10.10
C LEU A 23 -1.58 -1.96 11.24
N GLN A 24 -1.56 -2.64 12.39
CA GLN A 24 -2.33 -2.25 13.57
C GLN A 24 -1.95 -0.85 14.05
N ALA A 25 -0.66 -0.55 14.14
CA ALA A 25 -0.17 0.77 14.54
C ALA A 25 -0.64 1.87 13.56
N SER A 26 -0.63 1.59 12.26
CA SER A 26 -1.11 2.54 11.23
C SER A 26 -2.61 2.83 11.37
N VAL A 27 -3.44 1.79 11.55
CA VAL A 27 -4.89 1.93 11.75
C VAL A 27 -5.20 2.68 13.04
N SER A 28 -4.49 2.36 14.13
CA SER A 28 -4.64 3.03 15.43
C SER A 28 -4.27 4.52 15.39
N GLN A 29 -3.46 4.93 14.43
CA GLN A 29 -3.10 6.33 14.20
C GLN A 29 -3.97 7.03 13.14
N GLY A 30 -5.07 6.43 12.73
CA GLY A 30 -6.03 7.06 11.84
C GLY A 30 -5.77 6.86 10.35
N ALA A 31 -4.86 5.95 9.94
CA ALA A 31 -4.61 5.72 8.53
C ALA A 31 -5.87 5.20 7.81
N SER A 32 -6.19 5.80 6.67
CA SER A 32 -7.28 5.39 5.78
C SER A 32 -6.78 4.33 4.80
N ILE A 33 -6.73 3.08 5.26
CA ILE A 33 -6.19 1.93 4.51
C ILE A 33 -7.13 0.72 4.48
N GLY A 34 -8.43 0.97 4.67
CA GLY A 34 -9.48 -0.04 4.55
C GLY A 34 -9.82 -0.78 5.85
N PHE A 35 -9.42 -0.24 7.01
CA PHE A 35 -9.72 -0.80 8.33
C PHE A 35 -10.26 0.25 9.28
N ILE A 36 -11.07 -0.17 10.25
CA ILE A 36 -11.67 0.68 11.28
C ILE A 36 -11.36 0.12 12.67
N MET A 37 -11.30 1.02 13.67
CA MET A 37 -11.15 0.64 15.07
C MET A 37 -12.48 0.12 15.67
N PRO A 38 -12.45 -0.84 16.63
CA PRO A 38 -11.26 -1.53 17.13
C PRO A 38 -10.66 -2.53 16.13
N PHE A 39 -9.35 -2.59 16.04
CA PHE A 39 -8.62 -3.44 15.09
C PHE A 39 -7.52 -4.21 15.84
N SER A 40 -7.68 -5.54 15.97
CA SER A 40 -6.78 -6.38 16.75
C SER A 40 -5.55 -6.82 15.95
N LEU A 41 -4.52 -7.26 16.68
CA LEU A 41 -3.32 -7.84 16.05
C LEU A 41 -3.66 -9.13 15.27
N GLU A 42 -4.60 -9.94 15.78
CA GLU A 42 -5.07 -11.15 15.09
C GLU A 42 -5.77 -10.84 13.77
N GLN A 43 -6.58 -9.77 13.74
CA GLN A 43 -7.19 -9.30 12.49
C GLN A 43 -6.14 -8.84 11.49
N ALA A 44 -5.10 -8.15 11.96
CA ALA A 44 -3.98 -7.73 11.13
C ALA A 44 -3.21 -8.93 10.59
N GLN A 45 -2.91 -9.95 11.41
CA GLN A 45 -2.26 -11.19 10.97
C GLN A 45 -3.12 -11.93 9.95
N ALA A 46 -4.43 -12.07 10.22
CA ALA A 46 -5.36 -12.72 9.30
C ALA A 46 -5.44 -12.01 7.93
N PHE A 47 -5.34 -10.68 7.90
CA PHE A 47 -5.24 -9.93 6.66
C PHE A 47 -4.02 -10.36 5.84
N TRP A 48 -2.84 -10.42 6.44
CA TRP A 48 -1.61 -10.78 5.73
C TRP A 48 -1.62 -12.24 5.27
N HIS A 49 -2.11 -13.17 6.10
CA HIS A 49 -2.27 -14.57 5.70
C HIS A 49 -3.15 -14.75 4.47
N ARG A 50 -4.25 -13.98 4.35
CA ARG A 50 -5.15 -14.06 3.18
C ARG A 50 -4.50 -13.62 1.87
N LEU A 51 -3.37 -12.91 1.91
CA LEU A 51 -2.69 -12.44 0.71
C LEU A 51 -1.72 -13.47 0.13
N LEU A 52 -1.27 -14.44 0.93
CA LEU A 52 -0.25 -15.42 0.52
C LEU A 52 -0.59 -16.14 -0.80
N PRO A 53 -1.81 -16.65 -1.02
CA PRO A 53 -2.12 -17.33 -2.28
C PRO A 53 -2.03 -16.41 -3.50
N ALA A 54 -2.41 -15.14 -3.38
CA ALA A 54 -2.32 -14.19 -4.49
C ALA A 54 -0.86 -13.81 -4.81
N ILE A 55 -0.01 -13.74 -3.79
CA ILE A 55 1.43 -13.52 -3.95
C ILE A 55 2.07 -14.73 -4.64
N GLU A 56 1.72 -15.94 -4.22
CA GLU A 56 2.23 -17.20 -4.78
C GLU A 56 1.87 -17.35 -6.26
N ARG A 57 0.63 -16.97 -6.65
CA ARG A 57 0.19 -17.00 -8.06
C ARG A 57 0.74 -15.84 -8.90
N GLY A 58 1.49 -14.91 -8.31
CA GLY A 58 1.99 -13.72 -9.02
C GLY A 58 0.92 -12.66 -9.34
N GLU A 59 -0.25 -12.76 -8.73
CA GLU A 59 -1.35 -11.79 -8.86
C GLU A 59 -1.13 -10.52 -8.03
N ARG A 60 -0.17 -10.58 -7.10
CA ARG A 60 0.17 -9.51 -6.17
C ARG A 60 1.67 -9.46 -5.92
N VAL A 61 2.26 -8.29 -6.06
CA VAL A 61 3.63 -8.01 -5.62
C VAL A 61 3.58 -7.34 -4.26
N LEU A 62 4.40 -7.79 -3.32
CA LEU A 62 4.62 -7.14 -2.04
C LEU A 62 6.06 -6.66 -1.96
N LEU A 63 6.25 -5.34 -1.79
CA LEU A 63 7.53 -4.74 -1.47
C LEU A 63 7.56 -4.34 0.00
N VAL A 64 8.67 -4.58 0.67
CA VAL A 64 8.93 -4.13 2.04
C VAL A 64 10.19 -3.28 2.09
N ALA A 65 10.16 -2.27 2.93
CA ALA A 65 11.32 -1.51 3.34
C ALA A 65 11.82 -2.03 4.69
N ARG A 66 13.11 -2.31 4.79
CA ARG A 66 13.76 -2.73 6.04
C ARG A 66 14.75 -1.68 6.50
N ASP A 67 14.82 -1.47 7.80
CA ASP A 67 15.88 -0.74 8.47
C ASP A 67 16.48 -1.59 9.57
N ALA A 68 17.80 -1.79 9.55
CA ALA A 68 18.50 -2.69 10.46
C ALA A 68 17.82 -4.07 10.59
N GLY A 69 17.34 -4.63 9.47
CA GLY A 69 16.66 -5.93 9.41
C GLY A 69 15.15 -5.91 9.75
N ARG A 70 14.61 -4.86 10.38
CA ARG A 70 13.20 -4.73 10.75
C ARG A 70 12.37 -4.20 9.58
N VAL A 71 11.15 -4.73 9.40
CA VAL A 71 10.20 -4.17 8.44
C VAL A 71 9.66 -2.83 8.96
N VAL A 72 9.92 -1.76 8.19
CA VAL A 72 9.51 -0.38 8.54
C VAL A 72 8.57 0.24 7.52
N GLY A 73 8.32 -0.41 6.41
CA GLY A 73 7.36 0.05 5.40
C GLY A 73 6.98 -1.04 4.43
N THR A 74 5.86 -0.86 3.74
CA THR A 74 5.38 -1.80 2.71
C THR A 74 4.52 -1.08 1.69
N VAL A 75 4.42 -1.67 0.50
CA VAL A 75 3.48 -1.31 -0.56
C VAL A 75 3.15 -2.56 -1.37
N GLN A 76 1.96 -2.59 -1.94
CA GLN A 76 1.54 -3.72 -2.77
C GLN A 76 1.15 -3.21 -4.16
N LEU A 77 1.38 -4.06 -5.16
CA LEU A 77 0.96 -3.87 -6.53
C LEU A 77 0.02 -5.01 -6.92
N LEU A 78 -1.24 -4.69 -7.22
CA LEU A 78 -2.23 -5.66 -7.69
C LEU A 78 -2.10 -5.81 -9.20
N LEU A 79 -1.99 -7.06 -9.65
CA LEU A 79 -1.77 -7.43 -11.06
C LEU A 79 -2.94 -8.21 -11.66
N ASP A 80 -3.83 -8.74 -10.82
CA ASP A 80 -5.03 -9.45 -11.24
C ASP A 80 -6.07 -8.46 -11.77
N MET A 81 -5.95 -8.17 -13.06
CA MET A 81 -6.79 -7.27 -13.82
C MET A 81 -7.57 -8.03 -14.90
N PRO A 82 -8.77 -7.57 -15.27
CA PRO A 82 -9.51 -8.19 -16.39
C PRO A 82 -8.70 -8.11 -17.68
N ASP A 83 -9.04 -8.98 -18.65
CA ASP A 83 -8.26 -9.15 -19.88
C ASP A 83 -7.99 -7.84 -20.64
N ASN A 84 -8.98 -6.94 -20.68
CA ASN A 84 -8.84 -5.63 -21.33
C ASN A 84 -8.08 -4.59 -20.48
N GLY A 85 -7.71 -4.94 -19.25
CA GLY A 85 -7.01 -4.08 -18.30
C GLY A 85 -5.61 -4.56 -17.91
N ARG A 86 -5.07 -5.60 -18.56
CA ARG A 86 -3.78 -6.20 -18.18
C ARG A 86 -2.58 -5.26 -18.30
N HIS A 87 -2.71 -4.14 -19.00
CA HIS A 87 -1.69 -3.10 -19.09
C HIS A 87 -1.62 -2.18 -17.87
N ARG A 88 -2.56 -2.30 -16.92
CA ARG A 88 -2.57 -1.50 -15.69
C ARG A 88 -2.29 -2.35 -14.45
N ALA A 89 -1.95 -1.68 -13.37
CA ALA A 89 -1.86 -2.24 -12.05
C ALA A 89 -2.36 -1.25 -11.00
N GLU A 90 -2.78 -1.74 -9.86
CA GLU A 90 -3.26 -0.90 -8.76
C GLU A 90 -2.27 -0.92 -7.60
N VAL A 91 -1.90 0.28 -7.12
CA VAL A 91 -1.04 0.44 -5.94
C VAL A 91 -1.92 0.54 -4.71
N VAL A 92 -1.69 -0.36 -3.76
CA VAL A 92 -2.46 -0.40 -2.51
C VAL A 92 -1.57 -0.60 -1.30
N LYS A 93 -2.09 -0.26 -0.12
CA LYS A 93 -1.46 -0.54 1.18
C LYS A 93 -0.03 0.00 1.29
N LEU A 94 0.20 1.22 0.77
CA LEU A 94 1.43 1.94 1.09
C LEU A 94 1.37 2.35 2.56
N MET A 95 2.27 1.84 3.34
CA MET A 95 2.39 2.12 4.78
C MET A 95 3.83 2.28 5.20
N VAL A 96 4.07 3.17 6.16
CA VAL A 96 5.35 3.29 6.86
C VAL A 96 5.07 3.27 8.35
N HIS A 97 5.82 2.46 9.08
CA HIS A 97 5.71 2.39 10.54
C HIS A 97 5.78 3.82 11.12
N PRO A 98 4.91 4.18 12.06
CA PRO A 98 4.87 5.53 12.60
C PRO A 98 6.23 6.08 13.01
N ASP A 99 7.05 5.28 13.68
CA ASP A 99 8.37 5.68 14.17
C ASP A 99 9.43 5.85 13.05
N ALA A 100 9.14 5.36 11.85
CA ALA A 100 10.04 5.45 10.69
C ALA A 100 9.58 6.46 9.64
N ARG A 101 8.53 7.23 9.92
CA ARG A 101 8.02 8.25 9.00
C ARG A 101 9.01 9.40 8.79
N ARG A 102 8.77 10.21 7.73
CA ARG A 102 9.55 11.40 7.37
C ARG A 102 11.02 11.14 7.00
N GLN A 103 11.35 9.90 6.64
CA GLN A 103 12.68 9.46 6.19
C GLN A 103 12.72 9.12 4.69
N GLY A 104 11.70 9.50 3.92
CA GLY A 104 11.62 9.22 2.48
C GLY A 104 11.24 7.79 2.11
N ILE A 105 10.92 6.91 3.08
CA ILE A 105 10.64 5.49 2.86
C ILE A 105 9.47 5.30 1.90
N ALA A 106 8.34 5.99 2.11
CA ALA A 106 7.17 5.90 1.24
C ALA A 106 7.50 6.29 -0.21
N ARG A 107 8.26 7.37 -0.40
CA ARG A 107 8.72 7.78 -1.73
C ARG A 107 9.59 6.71 -2.39
N ASN A 108 10.52 6.13 -1.66
CA ASN A 108 11.41 5.10 -2.20
C ASN A 108 10.64 3.82 -2.54
N LEU A 109 9.67 3.42 -1.72
CA LEU A 109 8.76 2.29 -2.02
C LEU A 109 8.00 2.55 -3.32
N MET A 110 7.45 3.74 -3.53
CA MET A 110 6.73 4.09 -4.75
C MET A 110 7.62 4.08 -5.99
N LEU A 111 8.86 4.56 -5.90
CA LEU A 111 9.81 4.47 -7.02
C LEU A 111 10.14 3.02 -7.39
N GLN A 112 10.22 2.11 -6.41
CA GLN A 112 10.40 0.68 -6.68
C GLN A 112 9.15 0.04 -7.27
N VAL A 113 7.94 0.45 -6.84
CA VAL A 113 6.68 0.02 -7.46
C VAL A 113 6.64 0.39 -8.94
N GLU A 114 7.01 1.61 -9.29
CA GLU A 114 7.03 2.07 -10.69
C GLU A 114 7.99 1.21 -11.52
N ARG A 115 9.21 0.97 -11.04
CA ARG A 115 10.17 0.09 -11.71
C ARG A 115 9.62 -1.31 -11.90
N LYS A 116 9.03 -1.88 -10.84
CA LYS A 116 8.44 -3.22 -10.90
C LYS A 116 7.25 -3.29 -11.87
N ALA A 117 6.42 -2.26 -11.93
CA ALA A 117 5.32 -2.18 -12.89
C ALA A 117 5.83 -2.18 -14.33
N ILE A 118 6.87 -1.40 -14.65
CA ILE A 118 7.51 -1.38 -15.96
C ILE A 118 8.09 -2.76 -16.32
N GLU A 119 8.81 -3.40 -15.40
CA GLU A 119 9.34 -4.76 -15.61
C GLU A 119 8.23 -5.77 -15.94
N LEU A 120 7.04 -5.60 -15.35
CA LEU A 120 5.87 -6.43 -15.55
C LEU A 120 4.97 -5.94 -16.72
N GLN A 121 5.47 -5.03 -17.55
CA GLN A 121 4.76 -4.47 -18.70
C GLN A 121 3.42 -3.81 -18.34
N ARG A 122 3.35 -3.19 -17.14
CA ARG A 122 2.21 -2.37 -16.73
C ARG A 122 2.52 -0.91 -17.03
N HIS A 123 1.72 -0.31 -17.90
CA HIS A 123 1.94 1.05 -18.41
C HIS A 123 1.09 2.10 -17.72
N LEU A 124 0.14 1.68 -16.89
CA LEU A 124 -0.74 2.55 -16.11
C LEU A 124 -0.79 2.09 -14.66
N LEU A 125 -0.45 2.97 -13.74
CA LEU A 125 -0.71 2.80 -12.32
C LEU A 125 -1.95 3.57 -11.92
N VAL A 126 -2.80 2.95 -11.11
CA VAL A 126 -3.93 3.59 -10.45
C VAL A 126 -3.83 3.40 -8.94
N LEU A 127 -4.36 4.33 -8.19
CA LEU A 127 -4.50 4.25 -6.74
C LEU A 127 -5.66 5.11 -6.27
N ASP A 128 -6.12 4.84 -5.05
CA ASP A 128 -6.99 5.75 -4.32
C ASP A 128 -6.35 6.16 -3.00
N THR A 129 -6.67 7.34 -2.53
CA THR A 129 -6.14 7.91 -1.28
C THR A 129 -7.13 8.86 -0.64
N LEU A 130 -7.01 9.06 0.66
CA LEU A 130 -7.79 10.06 1.40
C LEU A 130 -7.50 11.46 0.82
N THR A 131 -8.56 12.16 0.41
CA THR A 131 -8.45 13.51 -0.14
C THR A 131 -7.90 14.48 0.90
N GLY A 132 -6.88 15.25 0.52
CA GLY A 132 -6.25 16.26 1.38
C GLY A 132 -5.22 15.69 2.37
N ASP A 133 -4.96 14.39 2.36
CA ASP A 133 -3.92 13.80 3.21
C ASP A 133 -2.50 14.04 2.66
N THR A 134 -1.52 13.89 3.52
CA THR A 134 -0.09 14.00 3.20
C THR A 134 0.32 13.06 2.05
N ALA A 135 -0.30 11.88 1.98
CA ALA A 135 -0.05 10.90 0.93
C ALA A 135 -0.45 11.42 -0.46
N GLU A 136 -1.60 12.10 -0.60
CA GLU A 136 -2.05 12.68 -1.87
C GLU A 136 -1.02 13.68 -2.41
N GLY A 137 -0.51 14.57 -1.55
CA GLY A 137 0.54 15.51 -1.92
C GLY A 137 1.85 14.83 -2.34
N MET A 138 2.19 13.70 -1.74
CA MET A 138 3.35 12.90 -2.16
C MET A 138 3.13 12.28 -3.53
N TYR A 139 1.95 11.72 -3.82
CA TYR A 139 1.63 11.15 -5.13
C TYR A 139 1.69 12.21 -6.24
N HIS A 140 1.19 13.42 -6.01
CA HIS A 140 1.34 14.53 -6.96
C HIS A 140 2.82 14.81 -7.26
N ARG A 141 3.69 14.86 -6.25
CA ARG A 141 5.13 15.07 -6.44
C ARG A 141 5.83 13.91 -7.16
N LEU A 142 5.24 12.72 -7.16
CA LEU A 142 5.69 11.55 -7.92
C LEU A 142 5.11 11.51 -9.34
N GLY A 143 4.33 12.50 -9.73
CA GLY A 143 3.76 12.61 -11.08
C GLY A 143 2.41 11.93 -11.27
N PHE A 144 1.77 11.48 -10.19
CA PHE A 144 0.38 11.03 -10.27
C PHE A 144 -0.57 12.21 -10.49
N GLN A 145 -1.57 12.00 -11.32
CA GLN A 145 -2.61 12.97 -11.65
C GLN A 145 -3.93 12.57 -11.01
N LEU A 146 -4.70 13.55 -10.58
CA LEU A 146 -6.06 13.33 -10.06
C LEU A 146 -7.00 13.00 -11.22
N ALA A 147 -7.66 11.85 -11.15
CA ALA A 147 -8.75 11.49 -12.06
C ALA A 147 -10.09 12.06 -11.61
N GLY A 148 -10.31 12.13 -10.29
CA GLY A 148 -11.51 12.65 -9.67
C GLY A 148 -11.62 12.22 -8.21
N SER A 149 -12.61 12.78 -7.50
CA SER A 149 -12.85 12.47 -6.09
C SER A 149 -14.29 11.97 -5.90
N ILE A 150 -14.45 11.04 -4.95
CA ILE A 150 -15.75 10.47 -4.61
C ILE A 150 -16.07 10.85 -3.17
N PRO A 151 -17.16 11.62 -2.92
CA PRO A 151 -17.58 11.96 -1.56
C PRO A 151 -18.13 10.74 -0.83
N GLN A 152 -18.01 10.72 0.51
CA GLN A 152 -18.55 9.67 1.37
C GLN A 152 -18.09 8.25 1.00
N TYR A 153 -16.88 8.13 0.48
CA TYR A 153 -16.35 6.89 -0.08
C TYR A 153 -15.94 5.87 0.98
N ALA A 154 -15.30 6.32 2.05
CA ALA A 154 -14.77 5.44 3.08
C ALA A 154 -15.09 5.99 4.46
N ARG A 155 -15.38 5.09 5.41
CA ARG A 155 -15.50 5.47 6.81
C ARG A 155 -14.10 5.73 7.40
N ALA A 156 -13.97 6.83 8.12
CA ALA A 156 -12.77 7.14 8.90
C ALA A 156 -12.44 6.01 9.89
N SER A 157 -11.17 5.69 10.06
CA SER A 157 -10.74 4.55 10.89
C SER A 157 -11.11 4.69 12.37
N GLN A 158 -11.25 5.90 12.86
CA GLN A 158 -11.44 6.21 14.28
C GLN A 158 -12.80 6.89 14.59
N SER A 159 -13.66 7.09 13.61
CA SER A 159 -14.95 7.76 13.79
C SER A 159 -16.01 7.24 12.83
N SER A 160 -17.22 7.78 12.92
CA SER A 160 -18.31 7.49 11.98
C SER A 160 -18.33 8.41 10.76
N ALA A 161 -17.39 9.36 10.66
CA ALA A 161 -17.31 10.26 9.52
C ALA A 161 -17.06 9.49 8.21
N LEU A 162 -17.65 9.97 7.13
CA LEU A 162 -17.44 9.42 5.79
C LEU A 162 -16.52 10.37 5.02
N ASP A 163 -15.36 9.85 4.66
CA ASP A 163 -14.29 10.60 4.03
C ASP A 163 -14.40 10.60 2.50
N VAL A 164 -13.87 11.64 1.89
CA VAL A 164 -13.71 11.76 0.44
C VAL A 164 -12.45 11.04 0.01
N THR A 165 -12.53 10.29 -1.09
CA THR A 165 -11.38 9.60 -1.70
C THR A 165 -11.03 10.24 -3.03
N SER A 166 -9.73 10.46 -3.25
CA SER A 166 -9.16 10.88 -4.53
C SER A 166 -8.63 9.67 -5.29
N TYR A 167 -9.16 9.44 -6.51
CA TYR A 167 -8.59 8.47 -7.44
C TYR A 167 -7.50 9.15 -8.26
N MET A 168 -6.33 8.52 -8.29
CA MET A 168 -5.16 9.06 -8.97
C MET A 168 -4.57 8.02 -9.92
N TYR A 169 -3.90 8.48 -10.97
CA TYR A 169 -3.25 7.64 -11.96
C TYR A 169 -1.91 8.19 -12.40
N LYS A 170 -1.07 7.32 -12.94
CA LYS A 170 0.19 7.68 -13.58
C LYS A 170 0.43 6.79 -14.79
N LEU A 171 0.69 7.38 -15.94
CA LEU A 171 1.23 6.69 -17.13
C LEU A 171 2.74 6.53 -16.94
N LEU A 172 3.25 5.34 -17.20
CA LEU A 172 4.67 4.98 -17.05
C LEU A 172 5.38 4.96 -18.40
#